data_d98e9611cf906e36456079d92d0920d0
#
_entry.id   d98e9611cf906e36456079d92d0920d0
#
_cell.length_a   1.000
_cell.length_b   1.000
_cell.length_c   1.000
_cell.angle_alpha   90.00
_cell.angle_beta   90.00
_cell.angle_gamma   90.00
#
_symmetry.space_group_name_H-M   'P 1'
#
loop_
_entity.id
_entity.type
_entity.pdbx_description
1 polymer ?
#
loop_
_entity_poly.entity_id
_entity_poly.type
_entity_poly.pdbx_seq_one_letter_code
_entity_poly.pdbx_strand_id
1 'polypeptide(L)'
;NRTKELCNLIIKRNINIKWKIVAGTKVESIKNEDTVKLLKDSGCTYISISPESGSVELMKSINKPFNYNHALKIVKEMNKNKIFSQACFIIGYPGETVIDLKKTKRMIFDLTKRGIDEIAVFIVTPIPGSRIYDQFKGFNTLSNLTFTPTWRKDYKKLNKERLIMYLIFLTTKMIFHPIKIFKQIFNFFSKKFDTKMEMVPYKVLKLRSFENANK
;
A
#
# COMPACT_ATOMS: atom_id res chain seq x y z
N ASN A 1 -2.50 -19.23 -17.56
CA ASN A 1 -2.30 -18.33 -16.40
C ASN A 1 -3.65 -18.16 -15.70
N ARG A 2 -3.81 -18.79 -14.53
CA ARG A 2 -5.06 -18.96 -13.75
C ARG A 2 -5.88 -17.67 -13.60
N THR A 3 -5.21 -16.53 -13.35
CA THR A 3 -5.91 -15.24 -13.20
C THR A 3 -6.59 -14.81 -14.50
N LYS A 4 -5.91 -14.96 -15.65
CA LYS A 4 -6.50 -14.64 -16.95
C LYS A 4 -7.66 -15.57 -17.29
N GLU A 5 -7.55 -16.85 -17.01
CA GLU A 5 -8.61 -17.84 -17.20
C GLU A 5 -9.84 -17.49 -16.35
N LEU A 6 -9.63 -17.16 -15.07
CA LEU A 6 -10.71 -16.73 -14.17
C LEU A 6 -11.42 -15.48 -14.70
N CYS A 7 -10.66 -14.43 -15.08
CA CYS A 7 -11.25 -13.21 -15.65
C CYS A 7 -12.05 -13.50 -16.91
N ASN A 8 -11.51 -14.31 -17.81
CA ASN A 8 -12.20 -14.70 -19.05
C ASN A 8 -13.50 -15.49 -18.76
N LEU A 9 -13.48 -16.38 -17.75
CA LEU A 9 -14.69 -17.12 -17.36
C LEU A 9 -15.76 -16.19 -16.76
N ILE A 10 -15.37 -15.21 -15.92
CA ILE A 10 -16.29 -14.21 -15.36
C ILE A 10 -16.96 -13.45 -16.51
N ILE A 11 -16.17 -12.96 -17.46
CA ILE A 11 -16.67 -12.21 -18.62
C ILE A 11 -17.56 -13.09 -19.50
N LYS A 12 -17.09 -14.29 -19.90
CA LYS A 12 -17.81 -15.22 -20.76
C LYS A 12 -19.16 -15.64 -20.18
N ARG A 13 -19.23 -15.81 -18.85
CA ARG A 13 -20.47 -16.20 -18.15
C ARG A 13 -21.33 -15.00 -17.77
N ASN A 14 -20.95 -13.79 -18.17
CA ASN A 14 -21.63 -12.53 -17.86
C ASN A 14 -21.93 -12.35 -16.34
N ILE A 15 -20.96 -12.73 -15.48
CA ILE A 15 -21.12 -12.68 -14.02
C ILE A 15 -20.91 -11.24 -13.58
N ASN A 16 -21.95 -10.57 -13.10
CA ASN A 16 -21.89 -9.19 -12.62
C ASN A 16 -21.39 -9.15 -11.16
N ILE A 17 -20.07 -9.15 -10.97
CA ILE A 17 -19.43 -9.04 -9.65
C ILE A 17 -18.46 -7.88 -9.60
N LYS A 18 -18.25 -7.34 -8.39
CA LYS A 18 -17.11 -6.44 -8.08
C LYS A 18 -16.17 -7.15 -7.12
N TRP A 19 -14.91 -7.18 -7.46
CA TRP A 19 -13.90 -7.86 -6.64
C TRP A 19 -12.62 -7.03 -6.48
N LYS A 20 -11.78 -7.42 -5.52
CA LYS A 20 -10.58 -6.67 -5.11
C LYS A 20 -9.41 -7.61 -4.86
N ILE A 21 -8.20 -7.15 -5.17
CA ILE A 21 -6.94 -7.78 -4.78
C ILE A 21 -6.35 -6.96 -3.62
N VAL A 22 -6.50 -7.44 -2.39
CA VAL A 22 -6.20 -6.65 -1.17
C VAL A 22 -4.93 -7.07 -0.45
N ALA A 23 -4.30 -8.17 -0.84
CA ALA A 23 -3.22 -8.82 -0.09
C ALA A 23 -1.80 -8.48 -0.60
N GLY A 24 -1.56 -7.27 -1.10
CA GLY A 24 -0.21 -6.85 -1.48
C GLY A 24 0.40 -7.69 -2.60
N THR A 25 -0.12 -7.57 -3.80
CA THR A 25 0.31 -8.34 -4.97
C THR A 25 1.70 -7.91 -5.43
N LYS A 26 2.53 -8.89 -5.82
CA LYS A 26 3.75 -8.62 -6.54
C LYS A 26 3.41 -8.03 -7.92
N VAL A 27 3.86 -6.80 -8.19
CA VAL A 27 3.45 -6.06 -9.40
C VAL A 27 3.83 -6.78 -10.69
N GLU A 28 4.91 -7.58 -10.69
CA GLU A 28 5.37 -8.38 -11.81
C GLU A 28 4.41 -9.51 -12.20
N SER A 29 3.45 -9.84 -11.33
CA SER A 29 2.38 -10.80 -11.66
C SER A 29 1.36 -10.20 -12.64
N ILE A 30 1.27 -8.87 -12.71
CA ILE A 30 0.47 -8.12 -13.70
C ILE A 30 1.38 -7.82 -14.88
N LYS A 31 1.33 -8.65 -15.91
CA LYS A 31 2.34 -8.68 -16.98
C LYS A 31 2.39 -7.41 -17.83
N ASN A 32 1.24 -6.87 -18.18
CA ASN A 32 1.13 -5.75 -19.13
C ASN A 32 -0.21 -5.01 -18.96
N GLU A 33 -0.41 -4.03 -19.80
CA GLU A 33 -1.62 -3.18 -19.87
C GLU A 33 -2.88 -3.98 -20.18
N ASP A 34 -2.81 -4.97 -21.08
CA ASP A 34 -3.94 -5.83 -21.42
C ASP A 34 -4.41 -6.64 -20.21
N THR A 35 -3.48 -7.03 -19.34
CA THR A 35 -3.83 -7.70 -18.09
C THR A 35 -4.60 -6.78 -17.16
N VAL A 36 -4.23 -5.49 -17.07
CA VAL A 36 -4.95 -4.49 -16.27
C VAL A 36 -6.36 -4.29 -16.83
N LYS A 37 -6.49 -4.17 -18.16
CA LYS A 37 -7.78 -4.05 -18.82
C LYS A 37 -8.66 -5.27 -18.56
N LEU A 38 -8.12 -6.47 -18.74
CA LEU A 38 -8.85 -7.73 -18.47
C LEU A 38 -9.33 -7.84 -17.01
N LEU A 39 -8.49 -7.43 -16.05
CA LEU A 39 -8.88 -7.34 -14.64
C LEU A 39 -10.07 -6.39 -14.46
N LYS A 40 -10.03 -5.21 -15.09
CA LYS A 40 -11.13 -4.24 -15.06
C LYS A 40 -12.42 -4.80 -15.65
N ASP A 41 -12.33 -5.38 -16.83
CA ASP A 41 -13.48 -5.91 -17.57
C ASP A 41 -14.17 -7.07 -16.82
N SER A 42 -13.40 -7.85 -16.03
CA SER A 42 -13.91 -8.89 -15.12
C SER A 42 -14.48 -8.36 -13.80
N GLY A 43 -14.56 -7.03 -13.61
CA GLY A 43 -15.14 -6.41 -12.41
C GLY A 43 -14.13 -6.12 -11.28
N CYS A 44 -12.81 -6.20 -11.52
CA CYS A 44 -11.82 -5.78 -10.53
C CYS A 44 -11.88 -4.27 -10.31
N THR A 45 -12.04 -3.86 -9.05
CA THR A 45 -12.18 -2.44 -8.67
C THR A 45 -11.01 -1.89 -7.87
N TYR A 46 -10.15 -2.77 -7.32
CA TYR A 46 -9.06 -2.36 -6.44
C TYR A 46 -7.92 -3.37 -6.45
N ILE A 47 -6.67 -2.87 -6.50
CA ILE A 47 -5.46 -3.70 -6.46
C ILE A 47 -4.45 -3.09 -5.48
N SER A 48 -4.01 -3.89 -4.50
CA SER A 48 -2.90 -3.56 -3.62
C SER A 48 -1.61 -4.22 -4.13
N ILE A 49 -0.56 -3.41 -4.33
CA ILE A 49 0.79 -3.87 -4.69
C ILE A 49 1.75 -3.68 -3.52
N SER A 50 2.80 -4.49 -3.44
CA SER A 50 3.80 -4.47 -2.36
C SER A 50 5.20 -4.18 -2.92
N PRO A 51 5.53 -2.92 -3.22
CA PRO A 51 6.89 -2.53 -3.58
C PRO A 51 7.89 -2.66 -2.43
N GLU A 52 7.43 -2.66 -1.17
CA GLU A 52 8.17 -2.71 0.10
C GLU A 52 9.15 -1.55 0.25
N SER A 53 10.14 -1.39 -0.63
CA SER A 53 11.15 -0.33 -0.61
C SER A 53 11.46 0.17 -2.02
N GLY A 54 11.87 1.43 -2.12
CA GLY A 54 12.40 2.03 -3.35
C GLY A 54 13.87 1.68 -3.62
N SER A 55 14.54 1.00 -2.71
CA SER A 55 15.94 0.60 -2.88
C SER A 55 16.06 -0.78 -3.50
N VAL A 56 16.64 -0.84 -4.68
CA VAL A 56 16.89 -2.11 -5.39
C VAL A 56 17.86 -2.99 -4.60
N GLU A 57 18.84 -2.39 -3.95
CA GLU A 57 19.85 -3.09 -3.14
C GLU A 57 19.18 -3.74 -1.93
N LEU A 58 18.35 -3.00 -1.20
CA LEU A 58 17.60 -3.54 -0.06
C LEU A 58 16.64 -4.64 -0.53
N MET A 59 15.93 -4.44 -1.64
CA MET A 59 15.01 -5.46 -2.18
C MET A 59 15.72 -6.75 -2.59
N LYS A 60 16.96 -6.66 -3.10
CA LYS A 60 17.81 -7.84 -3.37
C LYS A 60 18.22 -8.53 -2.08
N SER A 61 18.62 -7.78 -1.04
CA SER A 61 19.09 -8.37 0.23
C SER A 61 17.98 -9.15 0.97
N ILE A 62 16.73 -8.72 0.82
CA ILE A 62 15.55 -9.43 1.40
C ILE A 62 14.95 -10.47 0.44
N ASN A 63 15.63 -10.80 -0.66
CA ASN A 63 15.17 -11.76 -1.69
C ASN A 63 13.80 -11.42 -2.30
N LYS A 64 13.49 -10.13 -2.46
CA LYS A 64 12.25 -9.66 -3.04
C LYS A 64 12.51 -8.64 -4.16
N PRO A 65 13.15 -9.06 -5.27
CA PRO A 65 13.47 -8.15 -6.37
C PRO A 65 12.18 -7.50 -6.91
N PHE A 66 12.28 -6.23 -7.25
CA PHE A 66 11.17 -5.41 -7.67
C PHE A 66 11.54 -4.59 -8.91
N ASN A 67 10.68 -4.59 -9.91
CA ASN A 67 10.88 -3.79 -11.12
C ASN A 67 10.18 -2.43 -11.00
N TYR A 68 10.97 -1.42 -10.68
CA TYR A 68 10.50 -0.05 -10.47
C TYR A 68 9.74 0.53 -11.67
N ASN A 69 10.35 0.45 -12.87
CA ASN A 69 9.76 1.03 -14.08
C ASN A 69 8.46 0.31 -14.46
N HIS A 70 8.42 -1.01 -14.29
CA HIS A 70 7.22 -1.79 -14.52
C HIS A 70 6.10 -1.37 -13.55
N ALA A 71 6.40 -1.15 -12.27
CA ALA A 71 5.42 -0.69 -11.30
C ALA A 71 4.82 0.67 -11.67
N LEU A 72 5.64 1.63 -12.11
CA LEU A 72 5.17 2.94 -12.58
C LEU A 72 4.21 2.81 -13.77
N LYS A 73 4.53 1.90 -14.71
CA LYS A 73 3.69 1.63 -15.88
C LYS A 73 2.35 1.03 -15.48
N ILE A 74 2.36 -0.01 -14.64
CA ILE A 74 1.13 -0.70 -14.20
C ILE A 74 0.24 0.23 -13.37
N VAL A 75 0.80 1.04 -12.46
CA VAL A 75 0.01 2.02 -11.68
C VAL A 75 -0.64 3.05 -12.58
N LYS A 76 0.08 3.56 -13.60
CA LYS A 76 -0.50 4.46 -14.58
C LYS A 76 -1.69 3.82 -15.32
N GLU A 77 -1.58 2.55 -15.71
CA GLU A 77 -2.66 1.83 -16.38
C GLU A 77 -3.84 1.51 -15.45
N MET A 78 -3.60 1.17 -14.17
CA MET A 78 -4.66 1.04 -13.17
C MET A 78 -5.44 2.35 -13.05
N ASN A 79 -4.74 3.49 -12.96
CA ASN A 79 -5.38 4.81 -12.87
C ASN A 79 -6.23 5.12 -14.10
N LYS A 80 -5.69 4.89 -15.31
CA LYS A 80 -6.41 5.07 -16.58
C LYS A 80 -7.68 4.21 -16.68
N ASN A 81 -7.60 2.96 -16.21
CA ASN A 81 -8.72 2.02 -16.20
C ASN A 81 -9.66 2.18 -14.98
N LYS A 82 -9.48 3.23 -14.16
CA LYS A 82 -10.31 3.49 -12.96
C LYS A 82 -10.34 2.29 -11.99
N ILE A 83 -9.20 1.62 -11.82
CA ILE A 83 -8.98 0.64 -10.77
C ILE A 83 -8.29 1.38 -9.63
N PHE A 84 -8.89 1.42 -8.45
CA PHE A 84 -8.25 1.97 -7.26
C PHE A 84 -7.01 1.15 -6.89
N SER A 85 -5.98 1.83 -6.40
CA SER A 85 -4.70 1.18 -6.17
C SER A 85 -4.03 1.62 -4.86
N GLN A 86 -3.40 0.66 -4.19
CA GLN A 86 -2.59 0.86 -2.99
C GLN A 86 -1.17 0.40 -3.24
N ALA A 87 -0.19 1.13 -2.69
CA ALA A 87 1.19 0.67 -2.58
C ALA A 87 1.58 0.49 -1.10
N CYS A 88 2.03 -0.71 -0.74
CA CYS A 88 2.49 -1.04 0.60
C CYS A 88 4.02 -0.93 0.67
N PHE A 89 4.51 -0.17 1.64
CA PHE A 89 5.92 0.02 1.94
C PHE A 89 6.23 -0.48 3.34
N ILE A 90 7.45 -0.96 3.54
CA ILE A 90 7.97 -1.37 4.84
C ILE A 90 9.30 -0.67 5.06
N ILE A 91 9.49 -0.06 6.22
CA ILE A 91 10.72 0.64 6.63
C ILE A 91 11.27 0.05 7.92
N GLY A 92 12.55 0.27 8.17
CA GLY A 92 13.23 -0.20 9.38
C GLY A 92 13.74 -1.65 9.26
N TYR A 93 14.01 -2.12 8.04
CA TYR A 93 14.73 -3.38 7.85
C TYR A 93 16.13 -3.31 8.48
N PRO A 94 16.65 -4.42 9.03
CA PRO A 94 18.05 -4.50 9.42
C PRO A 94 18.96 -4.10 8.26
N GLY A 95 19.90 -3.17 8.50
CA GLY A 95 20.80 -2.66 7.47
C GLY A 95 20.21 -1.60 6.54
N GLU A 96 18.94 -1.22 6.67
CA GLU A 96 18.35 -0.13 5.88
C GLU A 96 19.04 1.22 6.19
N THR A 97 19.51 1.89 5.16
CA THR A 97 20.24 3.17 5.27
C THR A 97 19.32 4.36 5.00
N VAL A 98 19.83 5.55 5.32
CA VAL A 98 19.17 6.83 4.97
C VAL A 98 19.00 6.97 3.44
N ILE A 99 19.94 6.42 2.67
CA ILE A 99 19.88 6.43 1.20
C ILE A 99 18.70 5.56 0.71
N ASP A 100 18.47 4.39 1.32
CA ASP A 100 17.35 3.52 0.99
C ASP A 100 16.01 4.19 1.29
N LEU A 101 15.92 4.86 2.45
CA LEU A 101 14.73 5.66 2.80
C LEU A 101 14.48 6.80 1.82
N LYS A 102 15.55 7.49 1.33
CA LYS A 102 15.42 8.51 0.27
C LYS A 102 14.88 7.91 -1.03
N LYS A 103 15.38 6.73 -1.44
CA LYS A 103 14.91 6.01 -2.63
C LYS A 103 13.43 5.61 -2.46
N THR A 104 13.02 5.17 -1.27
CA THR A 104 11.61 4.84 -0.96
C THR A 104 10.70 6.07 -1.04
N LYS A 105 11.12 7.21 -0.48
CA LYS A 105 10.40 8.50 -0.62
C LYS A 105 10.24 8.91 -2.09
N ARG A 106 11.30 8.74 -2.89
CA ARG A 106 11.25 9.01 -4.33
C ARG A 106 10.24 8.10 -5.04
N MET A 107 10.22 6.81 -4.73
CA MET A 107 9.25 5.88 -5.29
C MET A 107 7.80 6.26 -4.92
N ILE A 108 7.55 6.66 -3.67
CA ILE A 108 6.24 7.15 -3.24
C ILE A 108 5.81 8.35 -4.09
N PHE A 109 6.70 9.33 -4.27
CA PHE A 109 6.44 10.49 -5.13
C PHE A 109 6.09 10.06 -6.56
N ASP A 110 6.90 9.20 -7.18
CA ASP A 110 6.73 8.80 -8.58
C ASP A 110 5.46 7.96 -8.79
N LEU A 111 5.13 7.04 -7.88
CA LEU A 111 3.87 6.28 -7.92
C LEU A 111 2.65 7.19 -7.71
N THR A 112 2.74 8.17 -6.81
CA THR A 112 1.67 9.13 -6.57
C THR A 112 1.42 9.99 -7.80
N LYS A 113 2.48 10.48 -8.44
CA LYS A 113 2.38 11.21 -9.71
C LYS A 113 1.72 10.37 -10.81
N ARG A 114 1.86 9.03 -10.79
CA ARG A 114 1.20 8.10 -11.73
C ARG A 114 -0.24 7.77 -11.37
N GLY A 115 -0.72 8.23 -10.20
CA GLY A 115 -2.11 8.15 -9.81
C GLY A 115 -2.44 7.04 -8.81
N ILE A 116 -1.46 6.55 -8.03
CA ILE A 116 -1.76 5.66 -6.89
C ILE A 116 -2.79 6.33 -5.96
N ASP A 117 -3.77 5.60 -5.50
CA ASP A 117 -4.87 6.16 -4.70
C ASP A 117 -4.55 6.24 -3.22
N GLU A 118 -3.77 5.28 -2.71
CA GLU A 118 -3.35 5.25 -1.31
C GLU A 118 -2.00 4.58 -1.13
N ILE A 119 -1.35 4.88 -0.01
CA ILE A 119 -0.16 4.16 0.46
C ILE A 119 -0.40 3.60 1.85
N ALA A 120 0.32 2.53 2.18
CA ALA A 120 0.47 2.04 3.53
C ALA A 120 1.95 1.91 3.84
N VAL A 121 2.41 2.54 4.92
CA VAL A 121 3.82 2.47 5.35
C VAL A 121 3.87 1.79 6.71
N PHE A 122 4.47 0.60 6.75
CA PHE A 122 4.64 -0.20 7.94
C PHE A 122 6.07 -0.10 8.46
N ILE A 123 6.23 -0.17 9.77
CA ILE A 123 7.54 -0.37 10.38
C ILE A 123 7.72 -1.87 10.56
N VAL A 124 8.83 -2.42 10.06
CA VAL A 124 9.07 -3.87 10.11
C VAL A 124 8.99 -4.40 11.53
N THR A 125 8.25 -5.47 11.69
CA THR A 125 8.12 -6.25 12.91
C THR A 125 8.58 -7.67 12.62
N PRO A 126 9.46 -8.26 13.43
CA PRO A 126 9.93 -9.62 13.21
C PRO A 126 8.77 -10.62 13.36
N ILE A 127 8.68 -11.55 12.42
CA ILE A 127 7.72 -12.65 12.50
C ILE A 127 8.50 -13.91 12.88
N PRO A 128 8.06 -14.70 13.89
CA PRO A 128 8.72 -15.96 14.24
C PRO A 128 8.95 -16.85 13.02
N GLY A 129 10.14 -17.39 12.89
CA GLY A 129 10.55 -18.21 11.75
C GLY A 129 10.99 -17.42 10.51
N SER A 130 10.89 -16.10 10.49
CA SER A 130 11.48 -15.28 9.42
C SER A 130 12.99 -15.17 9.58
N ARG A 131 13.73 -15.07 8.44
CA ARG A 131 15.20 -14.96 8.43
C ARG A 131 15.75 -13.74 9.19
N ILE A 132 14.93 -12.72 9.42
CA ILE A 132 15.32 -11.50 10.11
C ILE A 132 14.90 -11.52 11.59
N TYR A 133 14.23 -12.58 12.06
CA TYR A 133 13.68 -12.64 13.42
C TYR A 133 14.73 -12.41 14.49
N ASP A 134 15.84 -13.13 14.42
CA ASP A 134 16.93 -13.08 15.42
C ASP A 134 17.75 -11.78 15.39
N GLN A 135 17.56 -10.96 14.36
CA GLN A 135 18.22 -9.65 14.25
C GLN A 135 17.52 -8.57 15.06
N PHE A 136 16.33 -8.85 15.59
CA PHE A 136 15.58 -7.92 16.44
C PHE A 136 15.72 -8.29 17.90
N LYS A 137 15.91 -7.26 18.74
CA LYS A 137 15.97 -7.38 20.20
C LYS A 137 15.07 -6.33 20.84
N GLY A 138 14.61 -6.57 22.08
CA GLY A 138 13.87 -5.59 22.86
C GLY A 138 12.35 -5.83 22.91
N PHE A 139 11.84 -6.94 22.36
CA PHE A 139 10.50 -7.41 22.64
C PHE A 139 10.52 -8.61 23.59
N ASN A 140 9.66 -8.60 24.60
CA ASN A 140 9.65 -9.62 25.65
C ASN A 140 8.69 -10.77 25.36
N THR A 141 7.63 -10.50 24.59
CA THR A 141 6.59 -11.47 24.29
C THR A 141 6.13 -11.31 22.83
N LEU A 142 5.52 -12.37 22.27
CA LEU A 142 4.95 -12.32 20.93
C LEU A 142 3.82 -11.28 20.79
N SER A 143 3.14 -10.96 21.88
CA SER A 143 2.10 -9.90 21.89
C SER A 143 2.66 -8.50 21.63
N ASN A 144 3.97 -8.28 21.82
CA ASN A 144 4.61 -7.02 21.42
C ASN A 144 4.81 -6.89 19.91
N LEU A 145 4.68 -7.99 19.15
CA LEU A 145 4.87 -8.00 17.68
C LEU A 145 3.63 -7.47 16.95
N THR A 146 3.36 -6.21 17.13
CA THR A 146 2.24 -5.49 16.50
C THR A 146 2.71 -4.65 15.31
N PHE A 147 1.77 -4.11 14.54
CA PHE A 147 2.06 -3.15 13.47
C PHE A 147 2.57 -1.79 13.97
N THR A 148 2.63 -1.60 15.29
CA THR A 148 3.16 -0.40 15.96
C THR A 148 4.24 -0.82 16.96
N PRO A 149 5.46 -1.16 16.51
CA PRO A 149 6.51 -1.74 17.34
C PRO A 149 7.19 -0.68 18.22
N THR A 150 6.47 -0.14 19.21
CA THR A 150 6.95 0.90 20.15
C THR A 150 8.13 0.45 21.01
N TRP A 151 8.33 -0.86 21.16
CA TRP A 151 9.47 -1.47 21.86
C TRP A 151 10.80 -1.25 21.13
N ARG A 152 10.79 -0.93 19.83
CA ARG A 152 12.02 -0.66 19.07
C ARG A 152 12.68 0.65 19.53
N LYS A 153 13.98 0.63 19.77
CA LYS A 153 14.76 1.83 20.15
C LYS A 153 14.69 2.94 19.09
N ASP A 154 14.61 2.57 17.81
CA ASP A 154 14.53 3.48 16.67
C ASP A 154 13.09 3.84 16.25
N TYR A 155 12.07 3.39 16.99
CA TYR A 155 10.67 3.61 16.64
C TYR A 155 10.32 5.08 16.38
N LYS A 156 10.75 6.00 17.27
CA LYS A 156 10.47 7.44 17.12
C LYS A 156 11.03 8.00 15.81
N LYS A 157 12.26 7.60 15.44
CA LYS A 157 12.90 7.99 14.18
C LYS A 157 12.15 7.42 12.98
N LEU A 158 11.84 6.13 12.97
CA LEU A 158 11.11 5.48 11.90
C LEU A 158 9.68 6.03 11.76
N ASN A 159 9.02 6.33 12.87
CA ASN A 159 7.69 6.93 12.84
C ASN A 159 7.72 8.35 12.23
N LYS A 160 8.77 9.15 12.50
CA LYS A 160 8.97 10.44 11.83
C LYS A 160 9.15 10.26 10.31
N GLU A 161 9.97 9.29 9.89
CA GLU A 161 10.16 8.97 8.46
C GLU A 161 8.85 8.54 7.80
N ARG A 162 8.05 7.71 8.48
CA ARG A 162 6.72 7.31 8.04
C ARG A 162 5.79 8.52 7.83
N LEU A 163 5.76 9.45 8.78
CA LEU A 163 4.96 10.68 8.65
C LEU A 163 5.41 11.55 7.47
N ILE A 164 6.72 11.68 7.25
CA ILE A 164 7.26 12.39 6.09
C ILE A 164 6.82 11.72 4.78
N MET A 165 6.81 10.39 4.71
CA MET A 165 6.34 9.65 3.54
C MET A 165 4.85 9.89 3.25
N TYR A 166 4.01 9.92 4.28
CA TYR A 166 2.60 10.31 4.12
C TYR A 166 2.44 11.76 3.68
N LEU A 167 3.26 12.68 4.19
CA LEU A 167 3.24 14.08 3.77
C LEU A 167 3.62 14.21 2.29
N ILE A 168 4.70 13.54 1.84
CA ILE A 168 5.09 13.49 0.42
C ILE A 168 3.93 12.96 -0.44
N PHE A 169 3.29 11.87 -0.02
CA PHE A 169 2.15 11.31 -0.72
C PHE A 169 1.00 12.31 -0.84
N LEU A 170 0.57 12.92 0.26
CA LEU A 170 -0.57 13.84 0.29
C LEU A 170 -0.30 15.10 -0.53
N THR A 171 0.88 15.72 -0.37
CA THR A 171 1.26 16.93 -1.14
C THR A 171 1.37 16.64 -2.63
N THR A 172 2.01 15.52 -3.00
CA THR A 172 2.11 15.11 -4.40
C THR A 172 0.73 14.84 -4.99
N LYS A 173 -0.13 14.15 -4.25
CA LYS A 173 -1.49 13.84 -4.69
C LYS A 173 -2.34 15.10 -4.85
N MET A 174 -2.19 16.07 -3.95
CA MET A 174 -2.87 17.36 -4.06
C MET A 174 -2.46 18.11 -5.33
N ILE A 175 -1.18 18.09 -5.69
CA ILE A 175 -0.66 18.78 -6.86
C ILE A 175 -1.11 18.08 -8.16
N PHE A 176 -0.96 16.76 -8.26
CA PHE A 176 -1.16 16.03 -9.52
C PHE A 176 -2.56 15.42 -9.68
N HIS A 177 -3.29 15.19 -8.60
CA HIS A 177 -4.60 14.53 -8.60
C HIS A 177 -5.58 15.17 -7.60
N PRO A 178 -5.81 16.51 -7.62
CA PRO A 178 -6.66 17.19 -6.64
C PRO A 178 -8.08 16.63 -6.60
N ILE A 179 -8.65 16.30 -7.76
CA ILE A 179 -10.01 15.73 -7.87
C ILE A 179 -10.15 14.44 -7.04
N LYS A 180 -9.10 13.60 -6.99
CA LYS A 180 -9.12 12.37 -6.18
C LYS A 180 -9.21 12.68 -4.69
N ILE A 181 -8.55 13.75 -4.22
CA ILE A 181 -8.62 14.18 -2.81
C ILE A 181 -10.01 14.71 -2.49
N PHE A 182 -10.56 15.59 -3.31
CA PHE A 182 -11.91 16.09 -3.11
C PHE A 182 -12.95 14.97 -3.09
N LYS A 183 -12.81 13.99 -4.00
CA LYS A 183 -13.67 12.80 -3.99
C LYS A 183 -13.53 12.00 -2.69
N GLN A 184 -12.31 11.80 -2.18
CA GLN A 184 -12.09 11.08 -0.92
C GLN A 184 -12.66 11.82 0.29
N ILE A 185 -12.53 13.14 0.34
CA ILE A 185 -13.17 13.98 1.37
C ILE A 185 -14.71 13.84 1.29
N PHE A 186 -15.28 13.95 0.10
CA PHE A 186 -16.72 13.74 -0.09
C PHE A 186 -17.17 12.33 0.34
N ASN A 187 -16.43 11.31 -0.04
CA ASN A 187 -16.69 9.92 0.35
C ASN A 187 -16.64 9.72 1.86
N PHE A 188 -15.71 10.38 2.54
CA PHE A 188 -15.60 10.35 4.01
C PHE A 188 -16.91 10.84 4.67
N PHE A 189 -17.43 12.01 4.25
CA PHE A 189 -18.67 12.57 4.81
C PHE A 189 -19.92 11.80 4.37
N SER A 190 -19.97 11.31 3.13
CA SER A 190 -21.09 10.54 2.61
C SER A 190 -21.08 9.06 3.03
N LYS A 191 -20.06 8.62 3.80
CA LYS A 191 -19.89 7.24 4.29
C LYS A 191 -19.80 6.20 3.15
N LYS A 192 -19.33 6.62 1.97
CA LYS A 192 -19.09 5.76 0.81
C LYS A 192 -17.58 5.61 0.63
N PHE A 193 -17.02 4.46 0.95
CA PHE A 193 -15.57 4.27 0.97
C PHE A 193 -15.08 3.48 -0.24
N ASP A 194 -14.33 4.14 -1.10
CA ASP A 194 -13.63 3.52 -2.23
C ASP A 194 -12.28 2.94 -1.80
N THR A 195 -11.58 3.65 -0.87
CA THR A 195 -10.24 3.31 -0.37
C THR A 195 -10.18 3.29 1.16
N LYS A 196 -9.02 2.89 1.71
CA LYS A 196 -8.79 2.92 3.17
C LYS A 196 -8.50 4.34 3.69
N MET A 197 -8.12 5.26 2.80
CA MET A 197 -7.79 6.65 3.17
C MET A 197 -8.99 7.37 3.79
N GLU A 198 -10.20 7.13 3.31
CA GLU A 198 -11.43 7.67 3.90
C GLU A 198 -12.04 6.76 4.96
N MET A 199 -11.95 5.43 4.76
CA MET A 199 -12.59 4.46 5.66
C MET A 199 -11.94 4.41 7.05
N VAL A 200 -10.60 4.40 7.12
CA VAL A 200 -9.89 4.22 8.39
C VAL A 200 -10.08 5.41 9.32
N PRO A 201 -9.86 6.67 8.88
CA PRO A 201 -10.14 7.83 9.73
C PRO A 201 -11.60 7.89 10.21
N TYR A 202 -12.56 7.56 9.35
CA TYR A 202 -13.96 7.50 9.73
C TYR A 202 -14.22 6.50 10.86
N LYS A 203 -13.69 5.28 10.74
CA LYS A 203 -13.82 4.26 11.78
C LYS A 203 -13.18 4.68 13.10
N VAL A 204 -11.99 5.28 13.05
CA VAL A 204 -11.28 5.77 14.25
C VAL A 204 -12.11 6.86 14.96
N LEU A 205 -12.64 7.82 14.22
CA LEU A 205 -13.50 8.87 14.81
C LEU A 205 -14.76 8.28 15.43
N LYS A 206 -15.39 7.32 14.76
CA LYS A 206 -16.57 6.63 15.28
C LYS A 206 -16.27 5.88 16.59
N LEU A 207 -15.17 5.15 16.66
CA LEU A 207 -14.76 4.44 17.89
C LEU A 207 -14.52 5.43 19.04
N ARG A 208 -13.80 6.51 18.81
CA ARG A 208 -13.57 7.55 19.84
C ARG A 208 -14.86 8.21 20.34
N SER A 209 -15.83 8.41 19.46
CA SER A 209 -17.12 8.96 19.87
C SER A 209 -17.90 8.02 20.79
N PHE A 210 -17.81 6.70 20.57
CA PHE A 210 -18.40 5.70 21.46
C PHE A 210 -17.69 5.61 22.83
N GLU A 211 -16.35 5.66 22.85
CA GLU A 211 -15.58 5.68 24.10
C GLU A 211 -15.87 6.90 24.96
N ASN A 212 -16.06 8.08 24.33
CA ASN A 212 -16.41 9.31 25.05
C ASN A 212 -17.87 9.35 25.52
N ALA A 213 -18.78 8.64 24.85
CA ALA A 213 -20.20 8.58 25.25
C ALA A 213 -20.44 7.61 26.41
N ASN A 214 -19.48 6.69 26.68
CA ASN A 214 -19.55 5.70 27.76
C ASN A 214 -18.69 6.07 28.99
N LYS A 215 -18.11 7.27 29.01
CA LYS A 215 -17.46 7.91 30.16
C LYS A 215 -18.37 8.97 30.77
#